data_79921740c24353fd57b0c4ebad2db40e
#
_entry.id   79921740c24353fd57b0c4ebad2db40e
#
_cell.length_a   1.000
_cell.length_b   1.000
_cell.length_c   1.000
_cell.angle_alpha   90.00
_cell.angle_beta   90.00
_cell.angle_gamma   90.00
#
_symmetry.space_group_name_H-M   'P 1'
#
loop_
_entity.id
_entity.type
_entity.pdbx_description
1 polymer ?
#
loop_
_entity_poly.entity_id
_entity_poly.type
_entity_poly.pdbx_seq_one_letter_code
_entity_poly.pdbx_strand_id
1 'polypeptide(L)'
;DEALKHSFARDVVLMKLVGMNPVVVHGGGPQIGQLLERIGKKSEFVEGLRVTDSETIDVVEMVLGGLVNKNIVALINTHGGRAVGLSGKDGELIRARKLVLRKKGAMDDEDIVELGYVGEIESINPSVVNTLDEGDFIPVIAPIGVGEDGKTYNINADTVAGKLAVTLGAEKLILL
;
A
#
# COMPACT_ATOMS: atom_id res chain seq x y z
N ASP A 1 -0.41 11.52 -15.71
CA ASP A 1 -0.43 12.96 -15.99
C ASP A 1 0.22 13.71 -14.82
N GLU A 2 1.28 14.49 -15.10
CA GLU A 2 2.04 15.23 -14.08
C GLU A 2 1.17 16.33 -13.45
N ALA A 3 0.32 17.00 -14.22
CA ALA A 3 -0.56 18.05 -13.70
C ALA A 3 -1.53 17.50 -12.63
N LEU A 4 -2.06 16.32 -12.83
CA LEU A 4 -2.92 15.64 -11.83
C LEU A 4 -2.17 15.28 -10.55
N LYS A 5 -0.92 14.82 -10.66
CA LYS A 5 -0.09 14.52 -9.49
C LYS A 5 0.17 15.79 -8.66
N HIS A 6 0.51 16.88 -9.32
CA HIS A 6 0.71 18.18 -8.64
C HIS A 6 -0.58 18.72 -8.02
N SER A 7 -1.74 18.55 -8.68
CA SER A 7 -3.04 18.91 -8.11
C SER A 7 -3.34 18.11 -6.86
N PHE A 8 -3.19 16.79 -6.93
CA PHE A 8 -3.36 15.89 -5.78
C PHE A 8 -2.49 16.32 -4.59
N ALA A 9 -1.19 16.56 -4.82
CA ALA A 9 -0.28 16.96 -3.74
C ALA A 9 -0.69 18.28 -3.09
N ARG A 10 -1.12 19.28 -3.88
CA ARG A 10 -1.65 20.55 -3.35
C ARG A 10 -2.92 20.36 -2.54
N ASP A 11 -3.83 19.49 -2.99
CA ASP A 11 -5.09 19.23 -2.29
C ASP A 11 -4.83 18.55 -0.95
N VAL A 12 -3.90 17.59 -0.88
CA VAL A 12 -3.48 16.94 0.37
C VAL A 12 -2.86 17.96 1.35
N VAL A 13 -1.99 18.85 0.85
CA VAL A 13 -1.41 19.92 1.68
C VAL A 13 -2.48 20.88 2.16
N LEU A 14 -3.42 21.28 1.30
CA LEU A 14 -4.53 22.14 1.68
C LEU A 14 -5.41 21.51 2.75
N MET A 15 -5.73 20.22 2.65
CA MET A 15 -6.47 19.50 3.70
C MET A 15 -5.76 19.62 5.05
N LYS A 16 -4.44 19.43 5.10
CA LYS A 16 -3.66 19.57 6.34
C LYS A 16 -3.69 21.00 6.87
N LEU A 17 -3.57 22.01 6.01
CA LEU A 17 -3.59 23.43 6.39
C LEU A 17 -4.94 23.88 6.98
N VAL A 18 -6.06 23.29 6.56
CA VAL A 18 -7.37 23.61 7.11
C VAL A 18 -7.76 22.76 8.33
N GLY A 19 -6.79 22.02 8.89
CA GLY A 19 -6.96 21.27 10.15
C GLY A 19 -7.47 19.84 9.98
N MET A 20 -7.46 19.29 8.76
CA MET A 20 -7.70 17.86 8.53
C MET A 20 -6.40 17.08 8.71
N ASN A 21 -6.53 15.80 9.03
CA ASN A 21 -5.40 14.86 9.14
C ASN A 21 -5.41 13.84 8.00
N PRO A 22 -4.92 14.21 6.80
CA PRO A 22 -4.91 13.32 5.67
C PRO A 22 -3.88 12.21 5.86
N VAL A 23 -4.29 10.97 5.58
CA VAL A 23 -3.42 9.80 5.45
C VAL A 23 -3.54 9.30 4.02
N VAL A 24 -2.42 9.15 3.32
CA VAL A 24 -2.39 8.71 1.93
C VAL A 24 -2.02 7.24 1.88
N VAL A 25 -2.83 6.43 1.20
CA VAL A 25 -2.48 5.05 0.81
C VAL A 25 -2.37 5.03 -0.71
N HIS A 26 -1.32 4.47 -1.25
CA HIS A 26 -1.11 4.44 -2.70
C HIS A 26 -0.97 3.02 -3.25
N GLY A 27 -1.31 2.83 -4.50
CA GLY A 27 -0.96 1.65 -5.28
C GLY A 27 0.33 1.86 -6.08
N GLY A 28 0.54 1.04 -7.11
CA GLY A 28 1.70 1.13 -8.01
C GLY A 28 1.78 -0.03 -9.01
N GLY A 29 0.63 -0.65 -9.30
CA GLY A 29 0.55 -1.79 -10.21
C GLY A 29 1.23 -1.55 -11.58
N PRO A 30 0.98 -0.41 -12.25
CA PRO A 30 1.66 -0.09 -13.51
C PRO A 30 3.18 0.01 -13.38
N GLN A 31 3.69 0.63 -12.32
CA GLN A 31 5.14 0.78 -12.09
C GLN A 31 5.81 -0.57 -11.78
N ILE A 32 5.14 -1.43 -11.01
CA ILE A 32 5.60 -2.81 -10.79
C ILE A 32 5.68 -3.56 -12.13
N GLY A 33 4.60 -3.48 -12.94
CA GLY A 33 4.56 -4.12 -14.26
C GLY A 33 5.68 -3.67 -15.17
N GLN A 34 5.94 -2.36 -15.25
CA GLN A 34 7.03 -1.77 -16.04
C GLN A 34 8.42 -2.27 -15.58
N LEU A 35 8.66 -2.37 -14.27
CA LEU A 35 9.94 -2.86 -13.79
C LEU A 35 10.10 -4.36 -14.06
N LEU A 36 9.06 -5.17 -13.84
CA LEU A 36 9.09 -6.61 -14.17
C LEU A 36 9.37 -6.83 -15.64
N GLU A 37 8.71 -6.09 -16.54
CA GLU A 37 8.96 -6.17 -18.00
C GLU A 37 10.41 -5.83 -18.35
N ARG A 38 10.97 -4.77 -17.74
CA ARG A 38 12.39 -4.37 -17.97
C ARG A 38 13.39 -5.43 -17.54
N ILE A 39 13.08 -6.26 -16.56
CA ILE A 39 13.92 -7.38 -16.13
C ILE A 39 13.56 -8.71 -16.82
N GLY A 40 12.64 -8.65 -17.81
CA GLY A 40 12.25 -9.82 -18.61
C GLY A 40 11.24 -10.74 -17.93
N LYS A 41 10.58 -10.29 -16.85
CA LYS A 41 9.59 -11.08 -16.11
C LYS A 41 8.17 -10.68 -16.47
N LYS A 42 7.34 -11.67 -16.82
CA LYS A 42 5.91 -11.44 -17.12
C LYS A 42 5.09 -11.35 -15.83
N SER A 43 4.14 -10.42 -15.81
CA SER A 43 3.15 -10.33 -14.75
C SER A 43 1.96 -11.24 -15.04
N GLU A 44 1.58 -12.03 -14.07
CA GLU A 44 0.36 -12.86 -14.09
C GLU A 44 -0.63 -12.32 -13.07
N PHE A 45 -1.93 -12.43 -13.40
CA PHE A 45 -3.02 -11.97 -12.54
C PHE A 45 -4.09 -13.03 -12.41
N VAL A 46 -4.61 -13.20 -11.20
CA VAL A 46 -5.77 -14.04 -10.91
C VAL A 46 -6.75 -13.20 -10.08
N GLU A 47 -7.98 -13.09 -10.56
CA GLU A 47 -9.05 -12.27 -9.95
C GLU A 47 -8.61 -10.82 -9.64
N GLY A 48 -7.78 -10.24 -10.51
CA GLY A 48 -7.24 -8.88 -10.34
C GLY A 48 -6.07 -8.77 -9.36
N LEU A 49 -5.66 -9.85 -8.72
CA LEU A 49 -4.49 -9.92 -7.85
C LEU A 49 -3.26 -10.40 -8.63
N ARG A 50 -2.13 -9.73 -8.45
CA ARG A 50 -0.86 -10.12 -9.09
C ARG A 50 -0.30 -11.36 -8.40
N VAL A 51 -0.11 -12.43 -9.15
CA VAL A 51 0.68 -13.58 -8.68
C VAL A 51 2.09 -13.09 -8.34
N THR A 52 2.50 -13.30 -7.11
CA THR A 52 3.69 -12.67 -6.53
C THR A 52 4.62 -13.75 -5.95
N ASP A 53 5.53 -14.25 -6.77
CA ASP A 53 6.58 -15.17 -6.31
C ASP A 53 7.69 -14.44 -5.53
N SER A 54 8.74 -15.17 -5.12
CA SER A 54 9.83 -14.62 -4.29
C SER A 54 10.61 -13.49 -4.95
N GLU A 55 10.81 -13.52 -6.27
CA GLU A 55 11.50 -12.45 -6.99
C GLU A 55 10.56 -11.26 -7.22
N THR A 56 9.28 -11.56 -7.46
CA THR A 56 8.27 -10.51 -7.67
C THR A 56 8.01 -9.73 -6.40
N ILE A 57 8.03 -10.34 -5.20
CA ILE A 57 7.80 -9.61 -3.95
C ILE A 57 8.93 -8.61 -3.68
N ASP A 58 10.18 -8.93 -4.01
CA ASP A 58 11.30 -8.01 -3.89
C ASP A 58 11.11 -6.79 -4.82
N VAL A 59 10.66 -7.02 -6.06
CA VAL A 59 10.33 -5.94 -7.01
C VAL A 59 9.17 -5.09 -6.50
N VAL A 60 8.12 -5.71 -5.95
CA VAL A 60 6.98 -5.01 -5.35
C VAL A 60 7.44 -4.11 -4.21
N GLU A 61 8.25 -4.63 -3.30
CA GLU A 61 8.78 -3.87 -2.16
C GLU A 61 9.64 -2.68 -2.62
N MET A 62 10.56 -2.90 -3.56
CA MET A 62 11.40 -1.81 -4.12
C MET A 62 10.56 -0.74 -4.82
N VAL A 63 9.59 -1.13 -5.62
CA VAL A 63 8.76 -0.19 -6.40
C VAL A 63 7.80 0.57 -5.48
N LEU A 64 7.06 -0.12 -4.64
CA LEU A 64 6.07 0.53 -3.79
C LEU A 64 6.74 1.34 -2.69
N GLY A 65 7.66 0.75 -1.92
CA GLY A 65 8.30 1.41 -0.79
C GLY A 65 9.37 2.43 -1.19
N GLY A 66 10.14 2.13 -2.23
CA GLY A 66 11.26 2.97 -2.67
C GLY A 66 10.86 4.00 -3.73
N LEU A 67 10.26 3.57 -4.83
CA LEU A 67 10.02 4.44 -5.98
C LEU A 67 8.72 5.25 -5.84
N VAL A 68 7.58 4.57 -5.78
CA VAL A 68 6.27 5.24 -5.81
C VAL A 68 6.05 6.05 -4.53
N ASN A 69 6.27 5.44 -3.37
CA ASN A 69 6.11 6.10 -2.07
C ASN A 69 6.95 7.37 -1.97
N LYS A 70 8.24 7.29 -2.28
CA LYS A 70 9.15 8.44 -2.14
C LYS A 70 8.89 9.54 -3.16
N ASN A 71 8.40 9.21 -4.35
CA ASN A 71 7.95 10.21 -5.31
C ASN A 71 6.72 10.99 -4.81
N ILE A 72 5.75 10.31 -4.19
CA ILE A 72 4.57 10.97 -3.60
C ILE A 72 5.01 11.85 -2.43
N VAL A 73 5.84 11.35 -1.52
CA VAL A 73 6.41 12.11 -0.40
C VAL A 73 7.12 13.37 -0.87
N ALA A 74 8.02 13.22 -1.85
CA ALA A 74 8.77 14.35 -2.41
C ALA A 74 7.83 15.39 -3.02
N LEU A 75 6.80 14.93 -3.74
CA LEU A 75 5.83 15.82 -4.38
C LEU A 75 5.01 16.61 -3.35
N ILE A 76 4.51 15.97 -2.30
CA ILE A 76 3.77 16.65 -1.21
C ILE A 76 4.69 17.68 -0.53
N ASN A 77 5.94 17.31 -0.25
CA ASN A 77 6.92 18.20 0.40
C ASN A 77 7.28 19.40 -0.50
N THR A 78 7.35 19.22 -1.82
CA THR A 78 7.58 20.31 -2.78
C THR A 78 6.44 21.34 -2.75
N HIS A 79 5.23 20.93 -2.40
CA HIS A 79 4.08 21.83 -2.22
C HIS A 79 3.93 22.36 -0.79
N GLY A 80 4.94 22.23 0.07
CA GLY A 80 4.96 22.77 1.42
C GLY A 80 4.36 21.86 2.50
N GLY A 81 4.01 20.62 2.16
CA GLY A 81 3.60 19.62 3.13
C GLY A 81 4.80 19.05 3.91
N ARG A 82 4.50 18.30 4.97
CA ARG A 82 5.48 17.53 5.76
C ARG A 82 5.13 16.05 5.69
N ALA A 83 5.37 15.43 4.53
CA ALA A 83 5.04 14.03 4.30
C ALA A 83 6.16 13.08 4.75
N VAL A 84 5.75 11.93 5.32
CA VAL A 84 6.62 10.81 5.67
C VAL A 84 6.09 9.54 5.04
N GLY A 85 6.96 8.82 4.32
CA GLY A 85 6.61 7.56 3.67
C GLY A 85 6.88 6.36 4.56
N LEU A 86 5.89 5.47 4.62
CA LEU A 86 5.88 4.22 5.37
C LEU A 86 5.47 3.05 4.47
N SER A 87 5.85 1.86 4.88
CA SER A 87 5.21 0.61 4.48
C SER A 87 4.52 -0.03 5.71
N GLY A 88 3.77 -1.07 5.52
CA GLY A 88 3.19 -1.81 6.65
C GLY A 88 4.22 -2.51 7.55
N LYS A 89 5.49 -2.60 7.13
CA LYS A 89 6.59 -3.14 7.93
C LYS A 89 7.06 -2.14 9.00
N ASP A 90 6.92 -0.84 8.74
CA ASP A 90 7.38 0.22 9.63
C ASP A 90 6.51 0.27 10.89
N GLY A 91 7.12 0.10 12.05
CA GLY A 91 6.42 0.01 13.32
C GLY A 91 5.39 -1.12 13.41
N GLU A 92 5.54 -2.17 12.60
CA GLU A 92 4.57 -3.26 12.46
C GLU A 92 3.14 -2.76 12.14
N LEU A 93 3.06 -1.72 11.31
CA LEU A 93 1.80 -1.04 10.98
C LEU A 93 0.76 -2.01 10.39
N ILE A 94 1.17 -2.91 9.48
CA ILE A 94 0.27 -3.88 8.85
C ILE A 94 0.79 -5.29 9.08
N ARG A 95 0.17 -6.01 9.98
CA ARG A 95 0.35 -7.45 10.14
C ARG A 95 -0.50 -8.17 9.10
N ALA A 96 0.12 -9.09 8.37
CA ALA A 96 -0.50 -9.80 7.27
C ALA A 96 -0.26 -11.30 7.35
N ARG A 97 -1.11 -12.07 6.69
CA ARG A 97 -0.92 -13.49 6.44
C ARG A 97 -1.14 -13.79 4.96
N LYS A 98 -0.71 -14.96 4.51
CA LYS A 98 -0.90 -15.40 3.13
C LYS A 98 -2.40 -15.42 2.78
N LEU A 99 -2.75 -14.76 1.69
CA LEU A 99 -4.12 -14.83 1.15
C LEU A 99 -4.35 -16.19 0.50
N VAL A 100 -5.42 -16.87 0.90
CA VAL A 100 -5.87 -18.14 0.32
C VAL A 100 -7.12 -17.89 -0.51
N LEU A 101 -6.99 -18.00 -1.84
CA LEU A 101 -8.14 -17.97 -2.74
C LEU A 101 -8.58 -19.40 -3.06
N ARG A 102 -9.89 -19.62 -3.03
CA ARG A 102 -10.53 -20.87 -3.51
C ARG A 102 -11.29 -20.59 -4.79
N LYS A 103 -11.21 -21.51 -5.75
CA LYS A 103 -12.04 -21.43 -6.97
C LYS A 103 -13.53 -21.47 -6.60
N LYS A 104 -14.33 -20.65 -7.27
CA LYS A 104 -15.78 -20.64 -7.06
C LYS A 104 -16.39 -22.02 -7.34
N GLY A 105 -17.07 -22.61 -6.33
CA GLY A 105 -17.74 -23.91 -6.45
C GLY A 105 -16.90 -25.10 -5.98
N ALA A 106 -15.70 -24.89 -5.51
CA ALA A 106 -14.83 -25.93 -4.98
C ALA A 106 -15.29 -26.42 -3.60
N MET A 107 -15.35 -27.73 -3.43
CA MET A 107 -15.63 -28.37 -2.14
C MET A 107 -14.38 -28.97 -1.49
N ASP A 108 -13.28 -29.09 -2.23
CA ASP A 108 -12.04 -29.75 -1.79
C ASP A 108 -10.85 -28.79 -1.71
N ASP A 109 -9.84 -29.12 -0.88
CA ASP A 109 -8.62 -28.32 -0.71
C ASP A 109 -7.71 -28.30 -1.97
N GLU A 110 -7.96 -29.14 -2.96
CA GLU A 110 -7.25 -29.19 -4.25
C GLU A 110 -7.54 -27.98 -5.16
N ASP A 111 -8.52 -27.16 -4.83
CA ASP A 111 -8.94 -25.99 -5.60
C ASP A 111 -8.40 -24.66 -5.08
N ILE A 112 -7.29 -24.69 -4.34
CA ILE A 112 -6.59 -23.49 -3.88
C ILE A 112 -5.79 -22.89 -5.04
N VAL A 113 -5.96 -21.57 -5.23
CA VAL A 113 -5.16 -20.80 -6.17
C VAL A 113 -3.90 -20.27 -5.46
N GLU A 114 -2.73 -20.69 -5.92
CA GLU A 114 -1.46 -20.23 -5.39
C GLU A 114 -1.10 -18.85 -5.93
N LEU A 115 -1.21 -17.84 -5.08
CA LEU A 115 -0.86 -16.44 -5.39
C LEU A 115 0.55 -16.03 -4.94
N GLY A 116 1.26 -16.92 -4.24
CA GLY A 116 2.56 -16.61 -3.67
C GLY A 116 2.48 -15.66 -2.46
N TYR A 117 3.25 -14.57 -2.51
CA TYR A 117 3.34 -13.56 -1.44
C TYR A 117 2.26 -12.48 -1.55
N VAL A 118 1.03 -12.87 -1.84
CA VAL A 118 -0.14 -12.01 -1.72
C VAL A 118 -0.72 -12.17 -0.33
N GLY A 119 -1.01 -11.07 0.34
CA GLY A 119 -1.46 -11.05 1.73
C GLY A 119 -2.86 -10.54 1.94
N GLU A 120 -3.47 -11.01 3.00
CA GLU A 120 -4.63 -10.39 3.65
C GLU A 120 -4.23 -9.78 4.99
N ILE A 121 -4.91 -8.71 5.37
CA ILE A 121 -4.60 -7.98 6.60
C ILE A 121 -5.16 -8.75 7.79
N GLU A 122 -4.29 -9.09 8.73
CA GLU A 122 -4.64 -9.66 10.03
C GLU A 122 -5.00 -8.57 11.03
N SER A 123 -4.11 -7.61 11.19
CA SER A 123 -4.30 -6.46 12.08
C SER A 123 -3.55 -5.23 11.59
N ILE A 124 -3.99 -4.06 12.07
CA ILE A 124 -3.30 -2.78 11.87
C ILE A 124 -2.95 -2.21 13.24
N ASN A 125 -1.68 -1.85 13.41
CA ASN A 125 -1.19 -1.11 14.58
C ASN A 125 -1.04 0.38 14.19
N PRO A 126 -1.95 1.27 14.59
CA PRO A 126 -1.92 2.66 14.14
C PRO A 126 -0.88 3.53 14.86
N SER A 127 -0.09 2.99 15.79
CA SER A 127 0.79 3.78 16.67
C SER A 127 1.72 4.72 15.92
N VAL A 128 2.38 4.22 14.86
CA VAL A 128 3.30 5.05 14.06
C VAL A 128 2.56 6.14 13.29
N VAL A 129 1.36 5.86 12.79
CA VAL A 129 0.52 6.85 12.08
C VAL A 129 0.07 7.94 13.04
N ASN A 130 -0.41 7.57 14.23
CA ASN A 130 -0.82 8.53 15.26
C ASN A 130 0.35 9.42 15.71
N THR A 131 1.54 8.84 15.91
CA THR A 131 2.75 9.62 16.27
C THR A 131 3.12 10.63 15.18
N LEU A 132 3.02 10.25 13.92
CA LEU A 132 3.27 11.16 12.80
C LEU A 132 2.24 12.27 12.72
N ASP A 133 0.96 11.95 12.95
CA ASP A 133 -0.11 12.94 12.96
C ASP A 133 0.02 13.94 14.11
N GLU A 134 0.36 13.47 15.32
CA GLU A 134 0.70 14.33 16.46
C GLU A 134 1.91 15.23 16.18
N GLY A 135 2.86 14.76 15.37
CA GLY A 135 4.02 15.51 14.90
C GLY A 135 3.74 16.43 13.70
N ASP A 136 2.48 16.55 13.30
CA ASP A 136 2.03 17.36 12.16
C ASP A 136 2.61 16.90 10.81
N PHE A 137 2.85 15.59 10.67
CA PHE A 137 3.24 14.98 9.40
C PHE A 137 2.03 14.42 8.63
N ILE A 138 2.23 14.20 7.34
CA ILE A 138 1.28 13.54 6.45
C ILE A 138 1.81 12.15 6.16
N PRO A 139 1.23 11.06 6.72
CA PRO A 139 1.66 9.71 6.44
C PRO A 139 1.31 9.29 5.01
N VAL A 140 2.28 8.69 4.31
CA VAL A 140 2.10 8.12 2.96
C VAL A 140 2.46 6.63 3.03
N ILE A 141 1.49 5.75 2.83
CA ILE A 141 1.60 4.33 3.16
C ILE A 141 1.59 3.47 1.90
N ALA A 142 2.65 2.67 1.73
CA ALA A 142 2.71 1.61 0.74
C ALA A 142 1.98 0.35 1.25
N PRO A 143 1.17 -0.33 0.39
CA PRO A 143 0.33 -1.45 0.79
C PRO A 143 1.13 -2.77 0.85
N ILE A 144 2.11 -2.80 1.74
CA ILE A 144 2.98 -3.93 2.02
C ILE A 144 2.79 -4.30 3.48
N GLY A 145 2.53 -5.58 3.76
CA GLY A 145 2.43 -6.09 5.12
C GLY A 145 3.58 -7.02 5.49
N VAL A 146 3.69 -7.34 6.76
CA VAL A 146 4.65 -8.31 7.31
C VAL A 146 3.93 -9.42 8.06
N GLY A 147 4.31 -10.68 7.78
CA GLY A 147 3.81 -11.84 8.50
C GLY A 147 4.55 -12.10 9.82
N GLU A 148 4.02 -13.01 10.65
CA GLU A 148 4.69 -13.45 11.89
C GLU A 148 6.07 -14.08 11.62
N ASP A 149 6.23 -14.69 10.43
CA ASP A 149 7.48 -15.28 9.96
C ASP A 149 8.46 -14.26 9.37
N GLY A 150 8.14 -12.96 9.45
CA GLY A 150 8.93 -11.87 8.89
C GLY A 150 8.83 -11.72 7.37
N LYS A 151 8.02 -12.54 6.70
CA LYS A 151 7.84 -12.44 5.25
C LYS A 151 7.04 -11.21 4.85
N THR A 152 7.43 -10.65 3.72
CA THR A 152 6.74 -9.52 3.09
C THR A 152 5.54 -10.03 2.28
N TYR A 153 4.43 -9.30 2.36
CA TYR A 153 3.22 -9.58 1.59
C TYR A 153 2.76 -8.35 0.81
N ASN A 154 2.46 -8.57 -0.48
CA ASN A 154 1.79 -7.61 -1.34
C ASN A 154 0.30 -7.61 -1.05
N ILE A 155 -0.26 -6.45 -0.72
CA ILE A 155 -1.67 -6.30 -0.33
C ILE A 155 -2.35 -5.33 -1.31
N ASN A 156 -3.64 -5.53 -1.55
CA ASN A 156 -4.43 -4.60 -2.34
C ASN A 156 -4.55 -3.25 -1.62
N ALA A 157 -4.26 -2.15 -2.32
CA ALA A 157 -4.22 -0.80 -1.75
C ALA A 157 -5.57 -0.35 -1.21
N ASP A 158 -6.68 -0.66 -1.90
CA ASP A 158 -8.02 -0.29 -1.47
C ASP A 158 -8.41 -1.02 -0.18
N THR A 159 -7.98 -2.29 -0.06
CA THR A 159 -8.15 -3.07 1.16
C THR A 159 -7.38 -2.45 2.34
N VAL A 160 -6.13 -2.03 2.12
CA VAL A 160 -5.34 -1.32 3.13
C VAL A 160 -6.02 -0.02 3.52
N ALA A 161 -6.43 0.80 2.54
CA ALA A 161 -7.10 2.07 2.79
C ALA A 161 -8.38 1.90 3.61
N GLY A 162 -9.22 0.92 3.25
CA GLY A 162 -10.45 0.62 3.98
C GLY A 162 -10.21 0.18 5.42
N LYS A 163 -9.28 -0.75 5.64
CA LYS A 163 -8.94 -1.25 6.99
C LYS A 163 -8.30 -0.16 7.85
N LEU A 164 -7.41 0.64 7.26
CA LEU A 164 -6.76 1.75 7.94
C LEU A 164 -7.78 2.82 8.35
N ALA A 165 -8.72 3.18 7.44
CA ALA A 165 -9.78 4.12 7.73
C ALA A 165 -10.63 3.67 8.94
N VAL A 166 -10.99 2.40 9.01
CA VAL A 166 -11.73 1.84 10.17
C VAL A 166 -10.89 1.92 11.45
N THR A 167 -9.60 1.54 11.38
CA THR A 167 -8.72 1.51 12.55
C THR A 167 -8.45 2.91 13.11
N LEU A 168 -8.31 3.90 12.23
CA LEU A 168 -8.09 5.30 12.62
C LEU A 168 -9.37 6.05 12.98
N GLY A 169 -10.56 5.44 12.81
CA GLY A 169 -11.84 6.13 12.98
C GLY A 169 -12.01 7.30 12.00
N ALA A 170 -11.53 7.14 10.76
CA ALA A 170 -11.55 8.20 9.78
C ALA A 170 -12.99 8.65 9.44
N GLU A 171 -13.23 9.94 9.42
CA GLU A 171 -14.54 10.52 9.07
C GLU A 171 -14.89 10.30 7.58
N LYS A 172 -13.88 10.17 6.73
CA LYS A 172 -14.06 9.99 5.28
C LYS A 172 -12.94 9.15 4.67
N LEU A 173 -13.31 8.24 3.77
CA LEU A 173 -12.41 7.55 2.84
C LEU A 173 -12.70 8.05 1.42
N ILE A 174 -11.64 8.44 0.70
CA ILE A 174 -11.72 8.90 -0.69
C ILE A 174 -10.87 7.95 -1.54
N LEU A 175 -11.48 7.34 -2.54
CA LEU A 175 -10.81 6.53 -3.57
C LEU A 175 -10.72 7.35 -4.86
N LEU A 176 -9.54 7.35 -5.51
CA LEU A 176 -9.21 8.15 -6.70
C LEU A 176 -8.91 7.26 -7.91
#